data_835d483a2dd5bdcc1386d6e804871944
#
_entry.id   835d483a2dd5bdcc1386d6e804871944
#
_cell.length_a   1.000
_cell.length_b   1.000
_cell.length_c   1.000
_cell.angle_alpha   90.00
_cell.angle_beta   90.00
_cell.angle_gamma   90.00
#
_symmetry.space_group_name_H-M   'P 1'
#
loop_
_entity.id
_entity.type
_entity.pdbx_description
1 polymer ?
#
loop_
_entity_poly.entity_id
_entity_poly.type
_entity_poly.pdbx_seq_one_letter_code
_entity_poly.pdbx_strand_id
1 'polypeptide(L)'
;YQLYEFSLPQYFAVFLNASISKPLSDRNVRYALNYATNRKEIINEVFQGRAESVEGPILSWMPGYDPALQSEYSLDKAKQILESGGWKDLDNDGILEKVLGKNEDPTPLKITLIVPSTDFLIQTASLLKKQWKEVGAEVEIKIVDSSDLQNNFLTTRLYDALLYGNIINQKPDLFPFWHSSQKFYPGLNLSLYENASVDRFLEEARLTTNEDQYKKALANIQSLILADMPAIFLYNPKNLLIAPPSLHIENLEKLDISSERYANVYRWYVKTKRVLTNSKSD
;
A
#
# COMPACT_ATOMS: atom_id res chain seq x y z
N TYR A 1 -25.96 -14.96 -10.04
CA TYR A 1 -25.48 -13.59 -9.82
C TYR A 1 -24.40 -13.27 -10.85
N GLN A 2 -24.32 -12.01 -11.27
CA GLN A 2 -23.24 -11.45 -12.08
C GLN A 2 -22.37 -10.59 -11.18
N LEU A 3 -21.03 -10.71 -11.35
CA LEU A 3 -20.04 -9.98 -10.59
C LEU A 3 -19.44 -8.88 -11.48
N TYR A 4 -19.43 -7.67 -10.98
CA TYR A 4 -18.75 -6.52 -11.59
C TYR A 4 -17.60 -6.11 -10.68
N GLU A 5 -16.42 -5.94 -11.26
CA GLU A 5 -15.21 -5.52 -10.55
C GLU A 5 -14.88 -4.08 -10.93
N PHE A 6 -14.46 -3.28 -9.95
CA PHE A 6 -13.98 -1.91 -10.18
C PHE A 6 -12.87 -1.54 -9.22
N SER A 7 -12.00 -0.63 -9.64
CA SER A 7 -10.91 -0.11 -8.82
C SER A 7 -11.24 1.28 -8.30
N LEU A 8 -10.84 1.53 -7.06
CA LEU A 8 -10.78 2.88 -6.48
C LEU A 8 -9.32 3.36 -6.49
N PRO A 9 -9.08 4.67 -6.51
CA PRO A 9 -7.75 5.25 -6.47
C PRO A 9 -7.18 5.17 -5.04
N GLN A 10 -6.84 3.97 -4.62
CA GLN A 10 -6.32 3.66 -3.29
C GLN A 10 -5.22 2.61 -3.38
N TYR A 11 -4.37 2.58 -2.38
CA TYR A 11 -3.42 1.49 -2.20
C TYR A 11 -3.23 1.19 -0.71
N PHE A 12 -2.81 -0.04 -0.44
CA PHE A 12 -2.37 -0.46 0.89
C PHE A 12 -0.86 -0.66 0.89
N ALA A 13 -0.22 -0.26 1.99
CA ALA A 13 1.22 -0.32 2.16
C ALA A 13 1.59 -0.53 3.63
N VAL A 14 2.80 -1.01 3.88
CA VAL A 14 3.44 -0.93 5.19
C VAL A 14 4.26 0.35 5.22
N PHE A 15 3.81 1.33 5.99
CA PHE A 15 4.53 2.58 6.24
C PHE A 15 5.60 2.33 7.30
N LEU A 16 6.85 2.65 6.98
CA LEU A 16 8.02 2.37 7.80
C LEU A 16 8.49 3.64 8.51
N ASN A 17 8.49 3.63 9.83
CA ASN A 17 8.93 4.77 10.63
C ASN A 17 10.40 4.64 11.00
N ALA A 18 11.27 5.09 10.10
CA ALA A 18 12.71 5.06 10.28
C ALA A 18 13.23 6.01 11.38
N SER A 19 12.40 6.93 11.88
CA SER A 19 12.79 7.87 12.95
C SER A 19 12.67 7.26 14.35
N ILE A 20 11.87 6.21 14.52
CA ILE A 20 11.66 5.52 15.82
C ILE A 20 12.33 4.15 15.82
N SER A 21 12.12 3.37 14.79
CA SER A 21 12.64 2.01 14.71
C SER A 21 14.10 2.00 14.32
N LYS A 22 14.97 1.58 15.23
CA LYS A 22 16.41 1.43 14.96
C LYS A 22 16.68 0.52 13.75
N PRO A 23 16.09 -0.68 13.62
CA PRO A 23 16.30 -1.52 12.44
C PRO A 23 15.85 -0.86 11.14
N LEU A 24 14.69 -0.19 11.13
CA LEU A 24 14.15 0.47 9.95
C LEU A 24 14.89 1.76 9.57
N SER A 25 15.75 2.32 10.45
CA SER A 25 16.63 3.43 10.08
C SER A 25 17.67 3.01 9.04
N ASP A 26 18.08 1.72 9.05
CA ASP A 26 18.98 1.16 8.04
C ASP A 26 18.21 0.92 6.72
N ARG A 27 18.65 1.61 5.65
CA ARG A 27 18.08 1.49 4.31
C ARG A 27 18.13 0.06 3.77
N ASN A 28 19.20 -0.70 4.11
CA ASN A 28 19.32 -2.09 3.67
C ASN A 28 18.20 -2.95 4.21
N VAL A 29 17.76 -2.73 5.44
CA VAL A 29 16.60 -3.42 6.02
C VAL A 29 15.33 -3.13 5.22
N ARG A 30 15.03 -1.86 4.95
CA ARG A 30 13.83 -1.49 4.20
C ARG A 30 13.81 -2.09 2.79
N TYR A 31 14.96 -2.09 2.10
CA TYR A 31 15.09 -2.75 0.80
C TYR A 31 14.94 -4.26 0.88
N ALA A 32 15.60 -4.90 1.85
CA ALA A 32 15.50 -6.35 2.02
C ALA A 32 14.07 -6.80 2.30
N LEU A 33 13.35 -6.11 3.19
CA LEU A 33 11.94 -6.40 3.47
C LEU A 33 11.06 -6.23 2.21
N ASN A 34 11.35 -5.21 1.38
CA ASN A 34 10.62 -5.02 0.13
C ASN A 34 10.89 -6.18 -0.86
N TYR A 35 12.15 -6.63 -1.03
CA TYR A 35 12.47 -7.79 -1.85
C TYR A 35 11.93 -9.10 -1.27
N ALA A 36 11.81 -9.23 0.06
CA ALA A 36 11.23 -10.39 0.72
C ALA A 36 9.69 -10.42 0.69
N THR A 37 9.04 -9.35 0.19
CA THR A 37 7.58 -9.26 0.13
C THR A 37 7.02 -9.86 -1.16
N ASN A 38 6.40 -11.04 -1.07
CA ASN A 38 5.73 -11.71 -2.17
C ASN A 38 4.30 -11.19 -2.33
N ARG A 39 4.14 -10.09 -3.05
CA ARG A 39 2.84 -9.45 -3.31
C ARG A 39 1.87 -10.38 -4.01
N LYS A 40 2.37 -11.22 -4.93
CA LYS A 40 1.56 -12.19 -5.68
C LYS A 40 0.92 -13.22 -4.75
N GLU A 41 1.68 -13.74 -3.79
CA GLU A 41 1.16 -14.66 -2.76
C GLU A 41 0.08 -13.97 -1.92
N ILE A 42 0.34 -12.73 -1.46
CA ILE A 42 -0.64 -11.96 -0.68
C ILE A 42 -1.94 -11.75 -1.48
N ILE A 43 -1.84 -11.34 -2.74
CA ILE A 43 -3.00 -11.11 -3.61
C ILE A 43 -3.80 -12.39 -3.81
N ASN A 44 -3.14 -13.52 -4.02
CA ASN A 44 -3.82 -14.80 -4.23
C ASN A 44 -4.50 -15.30 -2.95
N GLU A 45 -3.80 -15.30 -1.83
CA GLU A 45 -4.31 -15.85 -0.56
C GLU A 45 -5.39 -14.97 0.07
N VAL A 46 -5.21 -13.65 0.06
CA VAL A 46 -6.12 -12.72 0.74
C VAL A 46 -7.29 -12.31 -0.15
N PHE A 47 -7.05 -12.11 -1.45
CA PHE A 47 -8.05 -11.56 -2.38
C PHE A 47 -8.48 -12.52 -3.49
N GLN A 48 -8.00 -13.78 -3.48
CA GLN A 48 -8.30 -14.76 -4.52
C GLN A 48 -7.97 -14.23 -5.94
N GLY A 49 -6.86 -13.49 -6.05
CA GLY A 49 -6.43 -12.85 -7.29
C GLY A 49 -7.14 -11.52 -7.63
N ARG A 50 -8.08 -11.04 -6.77
CA ARG A 50 -8.86 -9.82 -7.04
C ARG A 50 -8.24 -8.58 -6.41
N ALA A 51 -6.96 -8.36 -6.66
CA ALA A 51 -6.26 -7.13 -6.37
C ALA A 51 -5.18 -6.89 -7.42
N GLU A 52 -4.77 -5.66 -7.60
CA GLU A 52 -3.61 -5.30 -8.41
C GLU A 52 -2.39 -5.09 -7.52
N SER A 53 -1.22 -5.59 -7.94
CA SER A 53 0.05 -5.26 -7.26
C SER A 53 0.33 -3.77 -7.38
N VAL A 54 0.79 -3.17 -6.29
CA VAL A 54 1.20 -1.76 -6.25
C VAL A 54 2.65 -1.70 -5.79
N GLU A 55 3.47 -1.05 -6.61
CA GLU A 55 4.92 -0.98 -6.40
C GLU A 55 5.39 0.41 -5.92
N GLY A 56 4.49 1.40 -5.92
CA GLY A 56 4.82 2.77 -5.57
C GLY A 56 3.61 3.62 -5.21
N PRO A 57 3.81 4.92 -4.95
CA PRO A 57 2.74 5.84 -4.54
C PRO A 57 1.77 6.22 -5.66
N ILE A 58 2.05 5.80 -6.90
CA ILE A 58 1.26 6.09 -8.10
C ILE A 58 0.76 4.77 -8.68
N LEU A 59 -0.55 4.69 -8.96
CA LEU A 59 -1.17 3.49 -9.52
C LEU A 59 -0.90 3.38 -11.03
N SER A 60 -0.91 2.16 -11.55
CA SER A 60 -0.51 1.83 -12.93
C SER A 60 -1.23 2.60 -14.04
N TRP A 61 -2.42 3.10 -13.77
CA TRP A 61 -3.23 3.87 -14.73
C TRP A 61 -3.17 5.39 -14.54
N MET A 62 -2.37 5.87 -13.56
CA MET A 62 -2.29 7.30 -13.25
C MET A 62 -1.18 7.99 -14.02
N PRO A 63 -1.28 9.33 -14.23
CA PRO A 63 -0.21 10.12 -14.81
C PRO A 63 1.10 9.97 -14.00
N GLY A 64 2.22 9.93 -14.68
CA GLY A 64 3.54 9.84 -14.04
C GLY A 64 3.94 8.45 -13.56
N TYR A 65 3.09 7.41 -13.72
CA TYR A 65 3.49 6.04 -13.43
C TYR A 65 4.63 5.59 -14.34
N ASP A 66 5.67 5.03 -13.75
CA ASP A 66 6.80 4.43 -14.46
C ASP A 66 6.84 2.91 -14.23
N PRO A 67 6.53 2.10 -15.24
CA PRO A 67 6.54 0.64 -15.11
C PRO A 67 7.95 0.05 -14.96
N ALA A 68 9.02 0.80 -15.25
CA ALA A 68 10.39 0.33 -15.05
C ALA A 68 10.81 0.29 -13.58
N LEU A 69 10.07 0.96 -12.68
CA LEU A 69 10.34 1.03 -11.25
C LEU A 69 9.66 -0.09 -10.44
N GLN A 70 9.48 -1.26 -11.05
CA GLN A 70 8.88 -2.41 -10.37
C GLN A 70 9.90 -3.12 -9.47
N SER A 71 9.42 -3.64 -8.35
CA SER A 71 10.20 -4.42 -7.41
C SER A 71 9.97 -5.92 -7.65
N GLU A 72 11.05 -6.65 -7.87
CA GLU A 72 11.00 -8.10 -7.99
C GLU A 72 11.06 -8.77 -6.62
N TYR A 73 10.20 -9.77 -6.37
CA TYR A 73 10.33 -10.64 -5.21
C TYR A 73 11.57 -11.53 -5.35
N SER A 74 12.47 -11.46 -4.38
CA SER A 74 13.68 -12.28 -4.35
C SER A 74 14.24 -12.40 -2.94
N LEU A 75 14.09 -13.56 -2.33
CA LEU A 75 14.67 -13.85 -1.01
C LEU A 75 16.22 -13.82 -1.04
N ASP A 76 16.81 -14.26 -2.13
CA ASP A 76 18.28 -14.27 -2.26
C ASP A 76 18.84 -12.85 -2.28
N LYS A 77 18.21 -11.93 -3.05
CA LYS A 77 18.55 -10.50 -3.02
C LYS A 77 18.34 -9.88 -1.64
N ALA A 78 17.24 -10.21 -0.97
CA ALA A 78 16.96 -9.70 0.36
C ALA A 78 18.04 -10.12 1.36
N LYS A 79 18.40 -11.40 1.38
CA LYS A 79 19.48 -11.93 2.25
C LYS A 79 20.84 -11.30 1.92
N GLN A 80 21.19 -11.20 0.63
CA GLN A 80 22.44 -10.57 0.19
C GLN A 80 22.53 -9.09 0.61
N ILE A 81 21.42 -8.33 0.55
CA ILE A 81 21.36 -6.94 0.98
C ILE A 81 21.60 -6.83 2.51
N LEU A 82 20.97 -7.70 3.30
CA LEU A 82 21.16 -7.71 4.76
C LEU A 82 22.59 -8.11 5.13
N GLU A 83 23.12 -9.16 4.53
CA GLU A 83 24.49 -9.62 4.76
C GLU A 83 25.52 -8.54 4.38
N SER A 84 25.40 -7.95 3.19
CA SER A 84 26.29 -6.83 2.77
C SER A 84 26.09 -5.59 3.65
N GLY A 85 24.90 -5.40 4.19
CA GLY A 85 24.59 -4.37 5.18
C GLY A 85 25.16 -4.66 6.57
N GLY A 86 25.76 -5.84 6.80
CA GLY A 86 26.36 -6.22 8.08
C GLY A 86 25.38 -6.83 9.10
N TRP A 87 24.17 -7.21 8.66
CA TRP A 87 23.20 -7.94 9.49
C TRP A 87 23.56 -9.42 9.50
N LYS A 88 23.67 -10.03 10.68
CA LYS A 88 24.08 -11.44 10.90
C LYS A 88 23.34 -12.00 12.10
N ASP A 89 23.05 -13.28 12.06
CA ASP A 89 22.58 -14.05 13.21
C ASP A 89 23.78 -14.35 14.10
N LEU A 90 23.89 -13.65 15.21
CA LEU A 90 25.06 -13.68 16.09
C LEU A 90 24.97 -14.74 17.20
N ASP A 91 23.73 -15.10 17.59
CA ASP A 91 23.47 -16.05 18.69
C ASP A 91 22.79 -17.35 18.22
N ASN A 92 22.52 -17.48 16.92
CA ASN A 92 21.86 -18.60 16.24
C ASN A 92 20.40 -18.82 16.66
N ASP A 93 19.67 -17.72 16.94
CA ASP A 93 18.21 -17.75 17.22
C ASP A 93 17.35 -17.61 15.95
N GLY A 94 17.97 -17.33 14.80
CA GLY A 94 17.35 -17.15 13.50
C GLY A 94 16.91 -15.70 13.22
N ILE A 95 17.22 -14.76 14.12
CA ILE A 95 16.99 -13.33 13.96
C ILE A 95 18.33 -12.68 13.66
N LEU A 96 18.35 -11.73 12.72
CA LEU A 96 19.59 -11.03 12.41
C LEU A 96 19.81 -9.85 13.36
N GLU A 97 21.05 -9.59 13.72
CA GLU A 97 21.49 -8.45 14.52
C GLU A 97 22.54 -7.64 13.81
N LYS A 98 22.63 -6.37 14.22
CA LYS A 98 23.67 -5.44 13.79
C LYS A 98 23.96 -4.40 14.85
N VAL A 99 25.23 -4.06 15.04
CA VAL A 99 25.64 -2.90 15.85
C VAL A 99 25.42 -1.63 15.01
N LEU A 100 24.47 -0.78 15.39
CA LEU A 100 24.07 0.42 14.63
C LEU A 100 24.78 1.69 15.14
N GLY A 101 25.25 1.72 16.37
CA GLY A 101 25.94 2.86 16.99
C GLY A 101 27.29 2.48 17.59
N LYS A 102 28.14 3.49 17.85
CA LYS A 102 29.41 3.27 18.58
C LYS A 102 29.13 2.82 20.03
N ASN A 103 29.73 1.70 20.45
CA ASN A 103 29.58 1.16 21.80
C ASN A 103 28.13 0.78 22.20
N GLU A 104 27.27 0.47 21.21
CA GLU A 104 25.94 -0.08 21.45
C GLU A 104 25.97 -1.63 21.37
N ASP A 105 25.07 -2.28 22.08
CA ASP A 105 24.79 -3.70 21.91
C ASP A 105 24.19 -3.96 20.51
N PRO A 106 24.37 -5.18 19.98
CA PRO A 106 23.73 -5.55 18.72
C PRO A 106 22.21 -5.34 18.78
N THR A 107 21.69 -4.64 17.78
CA THR A 107 20.26 -4.38 17.66
C THR A 107 19.62 -5.51 16.84
N PRO A 108 18.65 -6.26 17.39
CA PRO A 108 17.98 -7.32 16.66
C PRO A 108 17.04 -6.73 15.59
N LEU A 109 16.87 -7.46 14.49
CA LEU A 109 15.95 -7.12 13.42
C LEU A 109 14.50 -7.48 13.84
N LYS A 110 14.00 -6.75 14.84
CA LYS A 110 12.65 -6.88 15.39
C LYS A 110 11.83 -5.65 15.06
N ILE A 111 10.58 -5.86 14.58
CA ILE A 111 9.70 -4.81 14.10
C ILE A 111 8.30 -5.05 14.67
N THR A 112 7.73 -4.04 15.31
CA THR A 112 6.30 -4.05 15.69
C THR A 112 5.48 -3.49 14.55
N LEU A 113 4.59 -4.33 13.99
CA LEU A 113 3.67 -3.96 12.93
C LEU A 113 2.27 -3.70 13.49
N ILE A 114 1.87 -2.44 13.48
CA ILE A 114 0.51 -2.03 13.87
C ILE A 114 -0.45 -2.34 12.72
N VAL A 115 -1.55 -3.01 13.03
CA VAL A 115 -2.53 -3.51 12.06
C VAL A 115 -3.95 -3.18 12.55
N PRO A 116 -4.75 -2.43 11.77
CA PRO A 116 -6.17 -2.26 12.08
C PRO A 116 -6.91 -3.60 12.15
N SER A 117 -7.94 -3.70 13.00
CA SER A 117 -8.76 -4.91 13.19
C SER A 117 -9.69 -5.19 12.00
N THR A 118 -9.12 -5.31 10.81
CA THR A 118 -9.79 -5.59 9.53
C THR A 118 -9.24 -6.89 8.96
N ASP A 119 -10.10 -7.84 8.66
CA ASP A 119 -9.73 -9.23 8.34
C ASP A 119 -8.64 -9.35 7.26
N PHE A 120 -8.79 -8.65 6.13
CA PHE A 120 -7.81 -8.75 5.06
C PHE A 120 -6.44 -8.14 5.43
N LEU A 121 -6.40 -7.12 6.32
CA LEU A 121 -5.15 -6.55 6.83
C LEU A 121 -4.48 -7.51 7.82
N ILE A 122 -5.24 -8.19 8.68
CA ILE A 122 -4.72 -9.20 9.60
C ILE A 122 -4.12 -10.39 8.83
N GLN A 123 -4.81 -10.87 7.80
CA GLN A 123 -4.30 -11.93 6.92
C GLN A 123 -3.02 -11.48 6.18
N THR A 124 -3.02 -10.25 5.63
CA THR A 124 -1.83 -9.65 4.99
C THR A 124 -0.65 -9.59 5.95
N ALA A 125 -0.86 -9.08 7.18
CA ALA A 125 0.19 -8.99 8.19
C ALA A 125 0.76 -10.36 8.57
N SER A 126 -0.09 -11.38 8.66
CA SER A 126 0.32 -12.76 8.95
C SER A 126 1.22 -13.33 7.85
N LEU A 127 0.93 -13.04 6.58
CA LEU A 127 1.78 -13.42 5.45
C LEU A 127 3.10 -12.65 5.45
N LEU A 128 3.08 -11.34 5.70
CA LEU A 128 4.29 -10.52 5.81
C LEU A 128 5.21 -11.03 6.93
N LYS A 129 4.65 -11.34 8.10
CA LYS A 129 5.40 -11.95 9.22
C LYS A 129 6.10 -13.23 8.79
N LYS A 130 5.39 -14.13 8.08
CA LYS A 130 5.96 -15.38 7.55
C LYS A 130 7.09 -15.10 6.56
N GLN A 131 6.85 -14.22 5.58
CA GLN A 131 7.80 -13.91 4.52
C GLN A 131 9.07 -13.21 5.04
N TRP A 132 8.92 -12.27 5.96
CA TRP A 132 10.05 -11.53 6.52
C TRP A 132 10.88 -12.36 7.49
N LYS A 133 10.26 -13.35 8.13
CA LYS A 133 11.00 -14.34 8.94
C LYS A 133 12.01 -15.14 8.10
N GLU A 134 11.74 -15.40 6.82
CA GLU A 134 12.64 -16.13 5.92
C GLU A 134 13.97 -15.40 5.64
N VAL A 135 14.01 -14.10 5.94
CA VAL A 135 15.21 -13.27 5.82
C VAL A 135 15.77 -12.82 7.18
N GLY A 136 15.34 -13.48 8.28
CA GLY A 136 15.84 -13.22 9.62
C GLY A 136 15.24 -12.00 10.32
N ALA A 137 14.05 -11.53 9.90
CA ALA A 137 13.34 -10.47 10.59
C ALA A 137 12.21 -11.04 11.47
N GLU A 138 12.15 -10.64 12.72
CA GLU A 138 11.04 -10.94 13.63
C GLU A 138 10.00 -9.83 13.57
N VAL A 139 8.73 -10.21 13.36
CA VAL A 139 7.61 -9.27 13.33
C VAL A 139 6.63 -9.56 14.45
N GLU A 140 6.43 -8.58 15.32
CA GLU A 140 5.35 -8.59 16.30
C GLU A 140 4.14 -7.88 15.71
N ILE A 141 3.02 -8.61 15.52
CA ILE A 141 1.77 -8.03 15.00
C ILE A 141 0.95 -7.52 16.18
N LYS A 142 0.64 -6.22 16.18
CA LYS A 142 -0.28 -5.60 17.14
C LYS A 142 -1.56 -5.18 16.44
N ILE A 143 -2.63 -5.95 16.66
CA ILE A 143 -3.96 -5.66 16.12
C ILE A 143 -4.64 -4.62 17.01
N VAL A 144 -5.18 -3.56 16.42
CA VAL A 144 -5.78 -2.43 17.12
C VAL A 144 -7.14 -2.07 16.53
N ASP A 145 -8.07 -1.63 17.36
CA ASP A 145 -9.34 -1.08 16.89
C ASP A 145 -9.18 0.36 16.34
N SER A 146 -10.23 0.88 15.73
CA SER A 146 -10.19 2.21 15.09
C SER A 146 -9.91 3.34 16.07
N SER A 147 -10.37 3.24 17.32
CA SER A 147 -10.16 4.26 18.35
C SER A 147 -8.72 4.25 18.83
N ASP A 148 -8.18 3.07 19.14
CA ASP A 148 -6.79 2.90 19.54
C ASP A 148 -5.84 3.31 18.41
N LEU A 149 -6.14 2.90 17.17
CA LEU A 149 -5.39 3.31 15.98
C LEU A 149 -5.29 4.83 15.87
N GLN A 150 -6.42 5.54 15.97
CA GLN A 150 -6.47 7.00 15.84
C GLN A 150 -5.70 7.70 16.96
N ASN A 151 -5.98 7.32 18.22
CA ASN A 151 -5.51 8.07 19.39
C ASN A 151 -4.05 7.79 19.71
N ASN A 152 -3.63 6.52 19.62
CA ASN A 152 -2.33 6.07 20.10
C ASN A 152 -1.28 5.90 18.98
N PHE A 153 -1.68 5.82 17.71
CA PHE A 153 -0.76 5.60 16.60
C PHE A 153 -0.81 6.69 15.52
N LEU A 154 -1.99 6.97 14.95
CA LEU A 154 -2.08 7.99 13.88
C LEU A 154 -1.83 9.41 14.42
N THR A 155 -2.25 9.71 15.65
CA THR A 155 -2.02 11.03 16.25
C THR A 155 -0.58 11.19 16.74
N THR A 156 -0.02 10.16 17.36
CA THR A 156 1.28 10.21 18.04
C THR A 156 2.46 9.86 17.15
N ARG A 157 2.22 9.07 16.08
CA ARG A 157 3.26 8.47 15.23
C ARG A 157 4.20 7.49 15.98
N LEU A 158 3.78 6.96 17.13
CA LEU A 158 4.57 6.03 17.96
C LEU A 158 4.39 4.58 17.48
N TYR A 159 5.07 4.21 16.40
CA TYR A 159 5.11 2.85 15.84
C TYR A 159 6.38 2.64 15.01
N ASP A 160 6.85 1.39 14.91
CA ASP A 160 7.91 1.02 13.97
C ASP A 160 7.37 0.95 12.54
N ALA A 161 6.28 0.22 12.36
CA ALA A 161 5.63 0.04 11.07
C ALA A 161 4.10 0.03 11.22
N LEU A 162 3.40 0.52 10.20
CA LEU A 162 1.93 0.58 10.15
C LEU A 162 1.43 0.03 8.83
N LEU A 163 0.61 -1.03 8.86
CA LEU A 163 -0.11 -1.51 7.69
C LEU A 163 -1.41 -0.73 7.53
N TYR A 164 -1.48 0.13 6.52
CA TYR A 164 -2.63 1.02 6.32
C TYR A 164 -2.87 1.33 4.84
N GLY A 165 -3.98 1.99 4.52
CA GLY A 165 -4.34 2.37 3.16
C GLY A 165 -4.37 3.88 2.97
N ASN A 166 -3.91 4.34 1.80
CA ASN A 166 -4.10 5.71 1.34
C ASN A 166 -5.13 5.74 0.23
N ILE A 167 -6.09 6.67 0.32
CA ILE A 167 -7.02 6.99 -0.75
C ILE A 167 -6.47 8.23 -1.46
N ILE A 168 -6.17 8.08 -2.74
CA ILE A 168 -5.67 9.15 -3.61
C ILE A 168 -6.72 9.43 -4.68
N ASN A 169 -6.72 10.61 -5.30
CA ASN A 169 -7.67 10.93 -6.38
C ASN A 169 -7.16 10.37 -7.71
N GLN A 170 -8.01 10.25 -8.73
CA GLN A 170 -7.59 9.84 -10.10
C GLN A 170 -6.52 10.78 -10.67
N LYS A 171 -6.59 12.07 -10.37
CA LYS A 171 -5.49 13.02 -10.53
C LYS A 171 -4.76 13.11 -9.19
N PRO A 172 -3.66 12.34 -8.99
CA PRO A 172 -3.08 12.16 -7.66
C PRO A 172 -2.46 13.46 -7.12
N ASP A 173 -2.94 13.90 -5.96
CA ASP A 173 -2.24 14.86 -5.13
C ASP A 173 -1.49 14.10 -4.03
N LEU A 174 -0.20 13.90 -4.22
CA LEU A 174 0.64 13.12 -3.31
C LEU A 174 1.18 13.94 -2.13
N PHE A 175 1.00 15.26 -2.13
CA PHE A 175 1.50 16.18 -1.11
C PHE A 175 1.03 15.82 0.31
N PRO A 176 -0.26 15.53 0.58
CA PRO A 176 -0.72 15.20 1.92
C PRO A 176 -0.04 13.96 2.51
N PHE A 177 0.41 13.04 1.66
CA PHE A 177 0.95 11.74 2.07
C PHE A 177 2.47 11.69 2.17
N TRP A 178 3.19 12.58 1.44
CA TRP A 178 4.63 12.45 1.29
C TRP A 178 5.44 13.72 1.56
N HIS A 179 4.81 14.90 1.63
CA HIS A 179 5.52 16.13 1.94
C HIS A 179 5.95 16.16 3.41
N SER A 180 7.16 16.67 3.69
CA SER A 180 7.73 16.71 5.05
C SER A 180 6.89 17.52 6.04
N SER A 181 6.17 18.55 5.59
CA SER A 181 5.25 19.33 6.44
C SER A 181 4.03 18.53 6.93
N GLN A 182 3.78 17.36 6.36
CA GLN A 182 2.63 16.50 6.67
C GLN A 182 2.97 15.34 7.62
N LYS A 183 4.15 15.35 8.23
CA LYS A 183 4.64 14.29 9.13
C LYS A 183 3.79 14.10 10.39
N PHE A 184 3.33 15.20 10.96
CA PHE A 184 2.59 15.17 12.22
C PHE A 184 1.09 15.41 12.00
N TYR A 185 0.29 14.88 12.91
CA TYR A 185 -1.17 15.04 12.87
C TYR A 185 -1.57 16.53 12.78
N PRO A 186 -2.54 16.90 11.93
CA PRO A 186 -3.43 16.04 11.12
C PRO A 186 -2.88 15.64 9.74
N GLY A 187 -1.61 15.88 9.44
CA GLY A 187 -0.99 15.45 8.18
C GLY A 187 -1.05 13.92 7.98
N LEU A 188 -0.90 13.48 6.74
CA LEU A 188 -1.08 12.09 6.35
C LEU A 188 0.23 11.38 5.97
N ASN A 189 1.39 12.00 6.20
CA ASN A 189 2.69 11.35 5.99
C ASN A 189 2.96 10.35 7.12
N LEU A 190 2.54 9.11 6.89
CA LEU A 190 2.57 8.05 7.89
C LEU A 190 3.97 7.46 8.12
N SER A 191 4.91 7.68 7.22
CA SER A 191 6.30 7.23 7.36
C SER A 191 7.21 8.26 8.05
N LEU A 192 6.71 9.44 8.38
CA LEU A 192 7.49 10.61 8.79
C LEU A 192 8.63 10.92 7.79
N TYR A 193 8.40 10.60 6.54
CA TYR A 193 9.37 10.74 5.45
C TYR A 193 9.72 12.22 5.22
N GLU A 194 10.99 12.44 4.95
CA GLU A 194 11.54 13.78 4.69
C GLU A 194 12.59 13.71 3.58
N ASN A 195 12.34 14.43 2.49
CA ASN A 195 13.27 14.57 1.39
C ASN A 195 12.98 15.89 0.64
N ALA A 196 13.91 16.84 0.74
CA ALA A 196 13.74 18.18 0.16
C ALA A 196 13.51 18.18 -1.37
N SER A 197 14.03 17.16 -2.09
CA SER A 197 13.79 17.04 -3.53
C SER A 197 12.36 16.56 -3.82
N VAL A 198 11.84 15.65 -3.00
CA VAL A 198 10.45 15.19 -3.09
C VAL A 198 9.50 16.34 -2.74
N ASP A 199 9.77 17.09 -1.66
CA ASP A 199 8.98 18.25 -1.27
C ASP A 199 8.84 19.24 -2.42
N ARG A 200 9.96 19.60 -3.05
CA ARG A 200 9.97 20.50 -4.21
C ARG A 200 9.14 19.98 -5.39
N PHE A 201 9.25 18.69 -5.73
CA PHE A 201 8.44 18.12 -6.82
C PHE A 201 6.95 18.02 -6.47
N LEU A 202 6.61 17.82 -5.20
CA LEU A 202 5.22 17.83 -4.72
C LEU A 202 4.61 19.23 -4.83
N GLU A 203 5.37 20.28 -4.51
CA GLU A 203 4.96 21.66 -4.69
C GLU A 203 4.82 22.01 -6.19
N GLU A 204 5.81 21.63 -7.02
CA GLU A 204 5.77 21.81 -8.47
C GLU A 204 4.53 21.15 -9.08
N ALA A 205 4.22 19.91 -8.69
CA ALA A 205 3.05 19.20 -9.19
C ALA A 205 1.72 19.91 -8.85
N ARG A 206 1.64 20.59 -7.71
CA ARG A 206 0.45 21.38 -7.33
C ARG A 206 0.33 22.70 -8.07
N LEU A 207 1.44 23.34 -8.38
CA LEU A 207 1.47 24.70 -8.95
C LEU A 207 1.39 24.69 -10.48
N THR A 208 1.88 23.63 -11.13
CA THR A 208 1.92 23.60 -12.59
C THR A 208 0.55 23.39 -13.20
N THR A 209 0.26 24.15 -14.27
CA THR A 209 -0.90 23.94 -15.15
C THR A 209 -0.53 23.14 -16.40
N ASN A 210 0.78 22.89 -16.62
CA ASN A 210 1.28 22.11 -17.74
C ASN A 210 1.26 20.63 -17.42
N GLU A 211 0.55 19.84 -18.22
CA GLU A 211 0.33 18.41 -17.96
C GLU A 211 1.63 17.59 -18.06
N ASP A 212 2.55 17.93 -18.95
CA ASP A 212 3.80 17.20 -19.10
C ASP A 212 4.75 17.48 -17.91
N GLN A 213 4.78 18.72 -17.42
CA GLN A 213 5.52 19.06 -16.19
C GLN A 213 4.92 18.33 -14.98
N TYR A 214 3.59 18.26 -14.87
CA TYR A 214 2.91 17.52 -13.83
C TYR A 214 3.28 16.03 -13.85
N LYS A 215 3.20 15.37 -15.01
CA LYS A 215 3.59 13.96 -15.18
C LYS A 215 5.04 13.73 -14.82
N LYS A 216 5.94 14.63 -15.25
CA LYS A 216 7.37 14.55 -14.94
C LYS A 216 7.65 14.73 -13.45
N ALA A 217 6.99 15.66 -12.78
CA ALA A 217 7.11 15.84 -11.35
C ALA A 217 6.67 14.57 -10.59
N LEU A 218 5.53 13.97 -10.96
CA LEU A 218 5.05 12.72 -10.38
C LEU A 218 6.03 11.55 -10.59
N ALA A 219 6.60 11.40 -11.79
CA ALA A 219 7.59 10.36 -12.06
C ALA A 219 8.87 10.53 -11.20
N ASN A 220 9.33 11.76 -11.01
CA ASN A 220 10.45 12.05 -10.11
C ASN A 220 10.11 11.73 -8.66
N ILE A 221 8.92 12.08 -8.19
CA ILE A 221 8.43 11.74 -6.84
C ILE A 221 8.43 10.22 -6.66
N GLN A 222 7.86 9.47 -7.60
CA GLN A 222 7.84 8.00 -7.54
C GLN A 222 9.27 7.43 -7.45
N SER A 223 10.16 7.87 -8.32
CA SER A 223 11.55 7.39 -8.35
C SER A 223 12.27 7.63 -7.01
N LEU A 224 12.16 8.84 -6.44
CA LEU A 224 12.80 9.19 -5.18
C LEU A 224 12.22 8.45 -3.97
N ILE A 225 10.89 8.32 -3.89
CA ILE A 225 10.24 7.56 -2.82
C ILE A 225 10.67 6.10 -2.87
N LEU A 226 10.71 5.48 -4.05
CA LEU A 226 11.17 4.09 -4.19
C LEU A 226 12.66 3.96 -3.88
N ALA A 227 13.46 4.96 -4.22
CA ALA A 227 14.88 5.00 -3.88
C ALA A 227 15.14 5.14 -2.37
N ASP A 228 14.27 5.73 -1.59
CA ASP A 228 14.42 5.87 -0.14
C ASP A 228 13.67 4.78 0.65
N MET A 229 12.70 4.13 0.02
CA MET A 229 11.88 3.04 0.56
C MET A 229 11.23 3.38 1.93
N PRO A 230 10.49 4.49 2.06
CA PRO A 230 9.79 4.81 3.31
C PRO A 230 8.55 3.95 3.53
N ALA A 231 8.09 3.25 2.52
CA ALA A 231 6.97 2.32 2.61
C ALA A 231 7.16 1.13 1.67
N ILE A 232 6.62 -0.03 2.05
CA ILE A 232 6.50 -1.20 1.20
C ILE A 232 5.07 -1.23 0.66
N PHE A 233 4.91 -0.81 -0.60
CA PHE A 233 3.62 -0.82 -1.29
C PHE A 233 3.20 -2.25 -1.58
N LEU A 234 1.91 -2.56 -1.47
CA LEU A 234 1.43 -3.93 -1.53
C LEU A 234 0.42 -4.15 -2.66
N TYR A 235 -0.76 -3.58 -2.52
CA TYR A 235 -1.86 -3.87 -3.44
C TYR A 235 -2.95 -2.79 -3.45
N ASN A 236 -3.76 -2.82 -4.51
CA ASN A 236 -5.05 -2.15 -4.63
C ASN A 236 -6.15 -3.21 -4.80
N PRO A 237 -7.01 -3.45 -3.79
CA PRO A 237 -8.09 -4.42 -3.89
C PRO A 237 -9.15 -4.00 -4.91
N LYS A 238 -9.69 -4.96 -5.67
CA LYS A 238 -10.89 -4.73 -6.48
C LYS A 238 -12.12 -4.68 -5.58
N ASN A 239 -12.96 -3.69 -5.84
CA ASN A 239 -14.29 -3.63 -5.24
C ASN A 239 -15.26 -4.44 -6.08
N LEU A 240 -16.23 -5.06 -5.41
CA LEU A 240 -17.16 -5.98 -6.05
C LEU A 240 -18.58 -5.44 -5.96
N LEU A 241 -19.30 -5.47 -7.09
CA LEU A 241 -20.74 -5.25 -7.13
C LEU A 241 -21.41 -6.53 -7.61
N ILE A 242 -22.25 -7.11 -6.77
CA ILE A 242 -23.03 -8.31 -7.08
C ILE A 242 -24.41 -7.88 -7.55
N ALA A 243 -24.81 -8.31 -8.73
CA ALA A 243 -26.10 -7.97 -9.31
C ALA A 243 -26.83 -9.21 -9.86
N PRO A 244 -28.16 -9.14 -10.06
CA PRO A 244 -28.89 -10.18 -10.79
C PRO A 244 -28.37 -10.33 -12.22
N PRO A 245 -28.34 -11.53 -12.81
CA PRO A 245 -27.84 -11.75 -14.18
C PRO A 245 -28.61 -10.98 -15.26
N SER A 246 -29.86 -10.60 -14.94
CA SER A 246 -30.72 -9.81 -15.85
C SER A 246 -30.38 -8.32 -15.87
N LEU A 247 -29.63 -7.81 -14.88
CA LEU A 247 -29.26 -6.40 -14.79
C LEU A 247 -27.98 -6.13 -15.58
N HIS A 248 -28.05 -5.25 -16.55
CA HIS A 248 -26.89 -4.77 -17.32
C HIS A 248 -26.39 -3.46 -16.75
N ILE A 249 -25.11 -3.45 -16.38
CA ILE A 249 -24.40 -2.33 -15.78
C ILE A 249 -23.25 -1.96 -16.70
N GLU A 250 -23.10 -0.68 -17.01
CA GLU A 250 -22.04 -0.15 -17.87
C GLU A 250 -21.07 0.73 -17.08
N ASN A 251 -19.79 0.73 -17.50
CA ASN A 251 -18.74 1.67 -17.08
C ASN A 251 -18.44 1.71 -15.57
N LEU A 252 -18.09 0.57 -14.98
CA LEU A 252 -17.68 0.49 -13.57
C LEU A 252 -16.17 0.35 -13.33
N GLU A 253 -15.32 0.42 -14.36
CA GLU A 253 -13.94 -0.04 -14.23
C GLU A 253 -13.07 0.78 -13.25
N LYS A 254 -13.20 2.11 -13.26
CA LYS A 254 -12.40 3.04 -12.44
C LYS A 254 -13.28 4.16 -11.93
N LEU A 255 -13.42 4.24 -10.62
CA LEU A 255 -14.24 5.24 -9.92
C LEU A 255 -13.37 5.99 -8.92
N ASP A 256 -13.69 7.27 -8.66
CA ASP A 256 -13.00 8.04 -7.60
C ASP A 256 -13.47 7.65 -6.20
N ILE A 257 -14.77 7.43 -6.07
CA ILE A 257 -15.37 6.99 -4.80
C ILE A 257 -16.40 5.89 -5.05
N SER A 258 -16.62 5.06 -4.04
CA SER A 258 -17.53 3.90 -4.13
C SER A 258 -18.96 4.26 -4.54
N SER A 259 -19.46 5.45 -4.21
CA SER A 259 -20.81 5.89 -4.57
C SER A 259 -20.99 6.19 -6.06
N GLU A 260 -19.90 6.48 -6.78
CA GLU A 260 -19.96 6.73 -8.23
C GLU A 260 -20.39 5.52 -9.05
N ARG A 261 -20.34 4.31 -8.49
CA ARG A 261 -20.92 3.12 -9.13
C ARG A 261 -22.40 3.31 -9.52
N TYR A 262 -23.10 4.24 -8.87
CA TYR A 262 -24.48 4.59 -9.16
C TYR A 262 -24.64 5.85 -10.03
N ALA A 263 -23.57 6.54 -10.39
CA ALA A 263 -23.63 7.78 -11.18
C ALA A 263 -24.36 7.58 -12.51
N ASN A 264 -24.21 6.39 -13.11
CA ASN A 264 -24.84 6.01 -14.36
C ASN A 264 -26.02 5.05 -14.17
N VAL A 265 -26.65 4.97 -12.98
CA VAL A 265 -27.77 4.05 -12.69
C VAL A 265 -28.94 4.21 -13.66
N TYR A 266 -29.16 5.40 -14.21
CA TYR A 266 -30.19 5.68 -15.22
C TYR A 266 -29.93 4.98 -16.57
N ARG A 267 -28.73 4.45 -16.79
CA ARG A 267 -28.37 3.65 -17.98
C ARG A 267 -28.49 2.16 -17.73
N TRP A 268 -28.67 1.75 -16.46
CA TRP A 268 -28.81 0.35 -16.13
C TRP A 268 -30.17 -0.15 -16.61
N TYR A 269 -30.19 -1.33 -17.19
CA TYR A 269 -31.44 -1.90 -17.70
C TYR A 269 -31.53 -3.39 -17.44
N VAL A 270 -32.78 -3.86 -17.39
CA VAL A 270 -33.11 -5.29 -17.28
C VAL A 270 -33.72 -5.73 -18.60
N LYS A 271 -33.21 -6.82 -19.19
CA LYS A 271 -33.82 -7.42 -20.37
C LYS A 271 -35.15 -8.05 -19.99
N THR A 272 -36.24 -7.46 -20.47
CA THR A 272 -37.60 -7.99 -20.29
C THR A 272 -38.11 -8.57 -21.58
N LYS A 273 -38.82 -9.73 -21.52
CA LYS A 273 -39.65 -10.23 -22.60
C LYS A 273 -41.09 -9.84 -22.32
N ARG A 274 -41.78 -9.29 -23.33
CA ARG A 274 -43.25 -9.20 -23.28
C ARG A 274 -43.83 -10.61 -23.36
N VAL A 275 -44.46 -11.05 -22.28
CA VAL A 275 -45.22 -12.30 -22.28
C VAL A 275 -46.68 -11.92 -22.50
N LEU A 276 -47.25 -12.36 -23.66
CA LEU A 276 -48.66 -12.28 -23.86
C LEU A 276 -49.35 -13.26 -22.89
N THR A 277 -49.98 -12.75 -21.88
CA THR A 277 -50.90 -13.53 -21.05
C THR A 277 -52.14 -13.81 -21.89
N ASN A 278 -52.32 -15.06 -22.35
CA ASN A 278 -53.61 -15.53 -22.85
C ASN A 278 -54.59 -15.43 -21.69
N SER A 279 -55.40 -14.40 -21.65
CA SER A 279 -56.61 -14.39 -20.84
C SER A 279 -57.53 -15.49 -21.39
N LYS A 280 -57.52 -16.66 -20.76
CA LYS A 280 -58.66 -17.57 -20.86
C LYS A 280 -59.80 -16.83 -20.16
N SER A 281 -60.70 -16.30 -20.91
CA SER A 281 -62.06 -15.99 -20.45
C SER A 281 -62.76 -17.32 -20.22
N ASP A 282 -63.09 -17.63 -18.98
CA ASP A 282 -64.15 -18.55 -18.60
C ASP A 282 -65.47 -17.83 -18.72
#